data_d09376a3b539e13da4851720335d4ef3
#
_entry.id   d09376a3b539e13da4851720335d4ef3
#
_cell.length_a   1.000
_cell.length_b   1.000
_cell.length_c   1.000
_cell.angle_alpha   90.00
_cell.angle_beta   90.00
_cell.angle_gamma   90.00
#
_symmetry.space_group_name_H-M   'P 1'
#
loop_
_entity.id
_entity.type
_entity.pdbx_description
1 polymer ?
#
loop_
_entity_poly.entity_id
_entity_poly.type
_entity_poly.pdbx_seq_one_letter_code
_entity_poly.pdbx_strand_id
1 'polypeptide(L)'
;GGRRAIDSVGSHDLKRRKKLPWTSRRGPSYTASKLRGDVGVLSKSQNELLCRVGPGTPMGRVFRRFWNPICMSDQVPVPDGDPLRLEILGEWLVLFRDSSGRLGLLPEECLHRGVSLAIGRVENDGIRCLYHGWKFGVDGTVQETPNHPDARFRERLRAPAYQVRERGGFVWAYMGDADKMPPFPRWRFFDFDPTHVRRVRLYANVNYMQQLEGGTDTSHVGVLHSNFARPSWMTGSFTANEDKENPATLATGDLAPELHCEDTEFGFHYAAFRKLAARPDGSADPRHNVRVVPVIMPSTRVIPAPAMQYLIFEVPVNDTRTATFGATYRLDGGPVDVHRLNEISGRHDPDLLCPDTFEYRGSWANLFGQRRETMKDNWSGIKGVVMEDMAMAMTQGTIVDRSREVLVAADKAVVRARRQLLESARRLAEGGEAIGVGADVHDIIAIDENQRPDEVWQALVPMHGPARTSPDSAEEE
;
A
#
# COMPACT_ATOMS: atom_id res chain seq x y z
N GLY A 1 9.13 -72.53 -10.50
CA GLY A 1 9.80 -73.16 -9.34
C GLY A 1 10.76 -72.20 -8.71
N GLY A 2 10.72 -72.02 -7.40
CA GLY A 2 11.79 -71.34 -6.68
C GLY A 2 11.30 -70.19 -5.79
N ARG A 3 10.58 -70.50 -4.72
CA ARG A 3 10.43 -69.59 -3.57
C ARG A 3 11.78 -69.57 -2.83
N ARG A 4 12.28 -68.36 -2.54
CA ARG A 4 13.27 -68.15 -1.51
C ARG A 4 12.68 -67.23 -0.44
N ALA A 5 12.81 -67.75 0.81
CA ALA A 5 12.40 -67.09 2.03
C ALA A 5 13.20 -65.80 2.30
N ILE A 6 12.54 -64.85 2.91
CA ILE A 6 13.18 -63.64 3.48
C ILE A 6 13.20 -63.86 4.99
N ASP A 7 14.43 -64.00 5.52
CA ASP A 7 14.73 -64.17 6.94
C ASP A 7 14.36 -62.89 7.72
N SER A 8 13.76 -63.09 8.87
CA SER A 8 13.44 -62.16 9.94
C SER A 8 14.72 -61.60 10.57
N VAL A 9 14.89 -60.29 10.58
CA VAL A 9 15.88 -59.59 11.40
C VAL A 9 15.18 -58.77 12.47
N GLY A 10 15.64 -58.97 13.66
CA GLY A 10 15.17 -58.68 14.99
C GLY A 10 14.57 -57.30 15.28
N SER A 11 13.58 -57.39 16.13
CA SER A 11 12.98 -56.30 16.89
C SER A 11 14.00 -55.72 17.87
N HIS A 12 14.50 -54.50 17.62
CA HIS A 12 15.18 -53.72 18.64
C HIS A 12 14.19 -52.78 19.34
N ASP A 13 14.04 -53.08 20.58
CA ASP A 13 13.47 -52.40 21.73
C ASP A 13 13.44 -50.87 21.63
N LEU A 14 12.30 -50.29 21.25
CA LEU A 14 12.01 -48.87 21.39
C LEU A 14 11.55 -48.61 22.85
N LYS A 15 12.52 -48.38 23.73
CA LYS A 15 12.30 -47.91 25.09
C LYS A 15 11.35 -46.71 25.08
N ARG A 16 10.19 -46.90 25.72
CA ARG A 16 9.21 -45.89 26.09
C ARG A 16 9.90 -44.65 26.66
N ARG A 17 10.05 -43.60 25.89
CA ARG A 17 10.30 -42.24 26.41
C ARG A 17 8.99 -41.79 27.09
N LYS A 18 9.00 -41.75 28.41
CA LYS A 18 7.96 -41.13 29.23
C LYS A 18 7.80 -39.70 28.75
N LYS A 19 6.59 -39.34 28.27
CA LYS A 19 6.17 -37.95 28.09
C LYS A 19 6.23 -37.28 29.47
N LEU A 20 7.19 -36.45 29.68
CA LEU A 20 7.20 -35.51 30.80
C LEU A 20 5.99 -34.58 30.62
N PRO A 21 5.13 -34.39 31.63
CA PRO A 21 4.05 -33.43 31.56
C PRO A 21 4.68 -32.04 31.43
N TRP A 22 4.22 -31.31 30.45
CA TRP A 22 4.55 -29.91 30.27
C TRP A 22 3.93 -29.11 31.42
N THR A 23 4.59 -29.11 32.58
CA THR A 23 4.22 -28.19 33.67
C THR A 23 4.63 -26.82 33.24
N SER A 24 3.62 -25.98 32.90
CA SER A 24 3.74 -24.55 32.79
C SER A 24 4.33 -24.01 34.09
N ARG A 25 5.65 -23.87 34.17
CA ARG A 25 6.22 -22.94 35.14
C ARG A 25 5.72 -21.57 34.73
N ARG A 26 4.75 -21.06 35.44
CA ARG A 26 4.39 -19.65 35.39
C ARG A 26 5.67 -18.89 35.75
N GLY A 27 6.35 -18.38 34.74
CA GLY A 27 7.28 -17.29 34.89
C GLY A 27 6.54 -16.12 35.53
N PRO A 28 7.24 -15.10 36.09
CA PRO A 28 6.59 -13.99 36.73
C PRO A 28 5.47 -13.50 35.81
N SER A 29 4.25 -13.47 36.33
CA SER A 29 3.07 -13.02 35.62
C SER A 29 3.27 -11.54 35.30
N TYR A 30 3.83 -11.26 34.12
CA TYR A 30 3.67 -9.97 33.48
C TYR A 30 2.21 -9.87 33.13
N THR A 31 1.41 -9.38 34.08
CA THR A 31 0.04 -9.06 33.81
C THR A 31 0.04 -7.99 32.71
N ALA A 32 -0.57 -8.30 31.59
CA ALA A 32 -0.75 -7.40 30.44
C ALA A 32 -1.30 -6.01 30.82
N SER A 33 -1.84 -5.88 32.04
CA SER A 33 -2.31 -4.62 32.61
C SER A 33 -1.19 -3.67 33.08
N LYS A 34 0.01 -4.15 33.40
CA LYS A 34 1.13 -3.27 33.79
C LYS A 34 1.94 -2.74 32.60
N LEU A 35 1.84 -3.36 31.42
CA LEU A 35 2.42 -2.86 30.17
C LEU A 35 1.43 -2.00 29.37
N ARG A 36 0.19 -1.82 29.83
CA ARG A 36 -0.86 -1.01 29.22
C ARG A 36 -0.78 0.49 29.53
N GLY A 37 0.33 0.96 30.02
CA GLY A 37 0.61 2.39 30.14
C GLY A 37 0.92 2.97 28.75
N ASP A 38 -0.04 3.65 28.13
CA ASP A 38 0.11 4.64 27.03
C ASP A 38 0.83 4.26 25.72
N VAL A 39 1.13 3.01 25.46
CA VAL A 39 1.85 2.58 24.25
C VAL A 39 0.88 2.05 23.22
N GLY A 40 -0.02 2.88 22.70
CA GLY A 40 -0.63 2.72 21.37
C GLY A 40 -1.35 1.41 21.02
N VAL A 41 -1.54 0.47 21.97
CA VAL A 41 -2.27 -0.78 21.76
C VAL A 41 -3.76 -0.46 21.58
N LEU A 42 -4.32 -0.90 20.46
CA LEU A 42 -5.71 -0.63 20.13
C LEU A 42 -6.67 -1.50 20.93
N SER A 43 -7.83 -0.97 21.30
CA SER A 43 -8.97 -1.79 21.69
C SER A 43 -9.51 -2.53 20.45
N LYS A 44 -10.26 -3.61 20.68
CA LYS A 44 -10.94 -4.34 19.58
C LYS A 44 -11.84 -3.43 18.75
N SER A 45 -12.57 -2.52 19.41
CA SER A 45 -13.45 -1.56 18.72
C SER A 45 -12.67 -0.57 17.85
N GLN A 46 -11.52 -0.09 18.30
CA GLN A 46 -10.66 0.76 17.50
C GLN A 46 -10.05 -0.02 16.32
N ASN A 47 -9.66 -1.29 16.53
CA ASN A 47 -9.19 -2.14 15.44
C ASN A 47 -10.27 -2.35 14.36
N GLU A 48 -11.50 -2.66 14.77
CA GLU A 48 -12.63 -2.76 13.83
C GLU A 48 -12.88 -1.43 13.09
N LEU A 49 -12.84 -0.30 13.80
CA LEU A 49 -13.04 1.02 13.20
C LEU A 49 -11.99 1.31 12.11
N LEU A 50 -10.73 0.97 12.35
CA LEU A 50 -9.64 1.16 11.39
C LEU A 50 -9.76 0.22 10.18
N CYS A 51 -10.19 -1.03 10.38
CA CYS A 51 -10.11 -2.06 9.35
C CYS A 51 -11.34 -2.12 8.43
N ARG A 52 -12.50 -1.56 8.83
CA ARG A 52 -13.73 -1.60 8.04
C ARG A 52 -13.84 -0.39 7.12
N VAL A 53 -13.86 -0.64 5.80
CA VAL A 53 -13.76 0.40 4.76
C VAL A 53 -14.97 0.49 3.84
N GLY A 54 -15.93 -0.45 3.97
CA GLY A 54 -17.14 -0.48 3.15
C GLY A 54 -18.03 0.75 3.31
N PRO A 55 -19.10 0.85 2.51
CA PRO A 55 -20.05 1.95 2.57
C PRO A 55 -20.62 2.15 4.00
N GLY A 56 -20.67 3.41 4.43
CA GLY A 56 -21.23 3.77 5.74
C GLY A 56 -20.28 3.57 6.93
N THR A 57 -19.16 2.86 6.78
CA THR A 57 -18.19 2.70 7.86
C THR A 57 -17.40 3.99 8.11
N PRO A 58 -16.92 4.25 9.34
CA PRO A 58 -16.15 5.46 9.63
C PRO A 58 -14.90 5.58 8.76
N MET A 59 -14.11 4.51 8.63
CA MET A 59 -12.89 4.54 7.80
C MET A 59 -13.22 4.60 6.31
N GLY A 60 -14.28 3.93 5.85
CA GLY A 60 -14.76 4.07 4.49
C GLY A 60 -15.13 5.52 4.13
N ARG A 61 -15.69 6.29 5.10
CA ARG A 61 -15.92 7.73 4.92
C ARG A 61 -14.61 8.52 4.83
N VAL A 62 -13.58 8.14 5.59
CA VAL A 62 -12.25 8.78 5.47
C VAL A 62 -11.68 8.59 4.07
N PHE A 63 -11.60 7.35 3.58
CA PHE A 63 -11.05 7.08 2.24
C PHE A 63 -11.81 7.79 1.12
N ARG A 64 -13.12 7.93 1.24
CA ARG A 64 -13.96 8.64 0.24
C ARG A 64 -13.72 10.14 0.20
N ARG A 65 -12.98 10.71 1.15
CA ARG A 65 -12.58 12.13 1.12
C ARG A 65 -11.34 12.39 0.27
N PHE A 66 -10.71 11.35 -0.28
CA PHE A 66 -9.48 11.45 -1.06
C PHE A 66 -9.66 10.92 -2.48
N TRP A 67 -8.84 11.43 -3.39
CA TRP A 67 -8.64 10.82 -4.69
C TRP A 67 -7.79 9.56 -4.54
N ASN A 68 -8.33 8.42 -4.89
CA ASN A 68 -7.65 7.14 -4.81
C ASN A 68 -7.32 6.62 -6.22
N PRO A 69 -6.11 6.12 -6.51
CA PRO A 69 -5.86 5.39 -7.74
C PRO A 69 -6.67 4.08 -7.71
N ILE A 70 -7.38 3.77 -8.79
CA ILE A 70 -8.28 2.61 -8.83
C ILE A 70 -7.86 1.57 -9.87
N CYS A 71 -7.13 1.97 -10.88
CA CYS A 71 -6.53 1.06 -11.87
C CYS A 71 -5.40 1.77 -12.62
N MET A 72 -4.69 1.01 -13.46
CA MET A 72 -3.75 1.56 -14.43
C MET A 72 -4.50 2.05 -15.67
N SER A 73 -4.01 3.11 -16.33
CA SER A 73 -4.61 3.67 -17.55
C SER A 73 -4.71 2.66 -18.70
N ASP A 74 -3.74 1.75 -18.78
CA ASP A 74 -3.68 0.71 -19.82
C ASP A 74 -4.75 -0.38 -19.70
N GLN A 75 -5.54 -0.38 -18.62
CA GLN A 75 -6.66 -1.32 -18.44
C GLN A 75 -7.94 -0.86 -19.16
N VAL A 76 -8.03 0.41 -19.54
CA VAL A 76 -9.13 0.99 -20.32
C VAL A 76 -8.59 1.91 -21.41
N PRO A 77 -7.77 1.36 -22.35
CA PRO A 77 -6.88 2.16 -23.18
C PRO A 77 -7.57 2.93 -24.30
N VAL A 78 -8.70 2.42 -24.81
CA VAL A 78 -9.34 2.92 -26.04
C VAL A 78 -10.80 3.26 -25.84
N PRO A 79 -11.32 4.29 -26.56
CA PRO A 79 -12.75 4.54 -26.65
C PRO A 79 -13.52 3.31 -27.14
N ASP A 80 -14.72 3.12 -26.60
CA ASP A 80 -15.60 1.99 -26.88
C ASP A 80 -14.96 0.60 -26.64
N GLY A 81 -13.88 0.56 -25.88
CA GLY A 81 -13.22 -0.69 -25.46
C GLY A 81 -14.02 -1.44 -24.38
N ASP A 82 -13.48 -2.57 -23.95
CA ASP A 82 -14.10 -3.39 -22.92
C ASP A 82 -14.21 -2.64 -21.59
N PRO A 83 -15.36 -2.66 -20.93
CA PRO A 83 -15.51 -2.09 -19.59
C PRO A 83 -14.74 -2.91 -18.57
N LEU A 84 -14.11 -2.22 -17.61
CA LEU A 84 -13.38 -2.83 -16.51
C LEU A 84 -14.26 -2.97 -15.29
N ARG A 85 -14.46 -4.21 -14.83
CA ARG A 85 -15.07 -4.49 -13.53
C ARG A 85 -14.04 -4.36 -12.42
N LEU A 86 -14.33 -3.59 -11.40
CA LEU A 86 -13.43 -3.42 -10.24
C LEU A 86 -14.22 -3.26 -8.93
N GLU A 87 -13.58 -3.59 -7.84
CA GLU A 87 -14.10 -3.36 -6.49
C GLU A 87 -13.21 -2.35 -5.78
N ILE A 88 -13.81 -1.33 -5.15
CA ILE A 88 -13.10 -0.30 -4.37
C ILE A 88 -13.96 0.07 -3.16
N LEU A 89 -13.34 0.10 -1.99
CA LEU A 89 -13.99 0.45 -0.71
C LEU A 89 -15.27 -0.37 -0.47
N GLY A 90 -15.25 -1.65 -0.89
CA GLY A 90 -16.38 -2.57 -0.75
C GLY A 90 -17.54 -2.32 -1.71
N GLU A 91 -17.33 -1.53 -2.76
CA GLU A 91 -18.33 -1.30 -3.81
C GLU A 91 -17.87 -1.89 -5.16
N TRP A 92 -18.74 -2.68 -5.78
CA TRP A 92 -18.53 -3.16 -7.13
C TRP A 92 -18.93 -2.13 -8.16
N LEU A 93 -17.98 -1.78 -9.02
CA LEU A 93 -18.10 -0.70 -9.99
C LEU A 93 -17.72 -1.18 -11.39
N VAL A 94 -18.15 -0.43 -12.39
CA VAL A 94 -17.71 -0.55 -13.77
C VAL A 94 -17.08 0.75 -14.23
N LEU A 95 -15.84 0.66 -14.69
CA LEU A 95 -15.12 1.75 -15.33
C LEU A 95 -15.15 1.51 -16.84
N PHE A 96 -15.46 2.54 -17.62
CA PHE A 96 -15.47 2.46 -19.08
C PHE A 96 -14.99 3.77 -19.69
N ARG A 97 -14.50 3.69 -20.93
CA ARG A 97 -14.15 4.86 -21.73
C ARG A 97 -15.13 4.97 -22.89
N ASP A 98 -15.93 6.03 -22.91
CA ASP A 98 -16.95 6.24 -23.93
C ASP A 98 -16.36 6.58 -25.31
N SER A 99 -17.22 6.74 -26.33
CA SER A 99 -16.81 7.03 -27.71
C SER A 99 -16.04 8.35 -27.86
N SER A 100 -16.31 9.31 -26.98
CA SER A 100 -15.59 10.59 -26.91
C SER A 100 -14.29 10.55 -26.10
N GLY A 101 -13.89 9.37 -25.59
CA GLY A 101 -12.69 9.19 -24.79
C GLY A 101 -12.84 9.54 -23.32
N ARG A 102 -14.02 9.94 -22.83
CA ARG A 102 -14.27 10.29 -21.43
C ARG A 102 -14.42 9.03 -20.59
N LEU A 103 -13.92 9.08 -19.37
CA LEU A 103 -14.07 7.99 -18.41
C LEU A 103 -15.37 8.11 -17.62
N GLY A 104 -16.07 7.00 -17.43
CA GLY A 104 -17.24 6.88 -16.55
C GLY A 104 -17.02 5.78 -15.53
N LEU A 105 -17.38 6.05 -14.26
CA LEU A 105 -17.32 5.11 -13.15
C LEU A 105 -18.69 5.02 -12.50
N LEU A 106 -19.39 3.91 -12.70
CA LEU A 106 -20.74 3.68 -12.23
C LEU A 106 -20.80 2.45 -11.33
N PRO A 107 -21.84 2.29 -10.48
CA PRO A 107 -22.16 1.00 -9.88
C PRO A 107 -22.28 -0.08 -10.95
N GLU A 108 -21.79 -1.27 -10.62
CA GLU A 108 -21.84 -2.41 -11.56
C GLU A 108 -23.29 -2.76 -11.96
N GLU A 109 -24.23 -2.58 -11.05
CA GLU A 109 -25.62 -3.00 -11.23
C GLU A 109 -26.43 -2.00 -12.05
N CYS A 110 -27.00 -2.48 -13.15
CA CYS A 110 -27.95 -1.71 -13.95
C CYS A 110 -29.18 -1.30 -13.11
N LEU A 111 -29.55 -0.02 -13.13
CA LEU A 111 -30.70 0.52 -12.38
C LEU A 111 -32.02 -0.22 -12.63
N HIS A 112 -32.18 -0.85 -13.81
CA HIS A 112 -33.42 -1.51 -14.17
C HIS A 112 -33.67 -2.76 -13.32
N ARG A 113 -32.75 -3.73 -13.36
CA ARG A 113 -32.91 -5.02 -12.69
C ARG A 113 -31.59 -5.65 -12.22
N GLY A 114 -30.58 -4.85 -11.90
CA GLY A 114 -29.35 -5.30 -11.26
C GLY A 114 -28.41 -6.15 -12.12
N VAL A 115 -28.61 -6.22 -13.45
CA VAL A 115 -27.66 -6.94 -14.32
C VAL A 115 -26.36 -6.17 -14.38
N SER A 116 -25.22 -6.90 -14.32
CA SER A 116 -23.89 -6.30 -14.37
C SER A 116 -23.65 -5.54 -15.68
N LEU A 117 -23.26 -4.27 -15.55
CA LEU A 117 -22.81 -3.44 -16.68
C LEU A 117 -21.40 -3.82 -17.15
N ALA A 118 -20.65 -4.60 -16.37
CA ALA A 118 -19.29 -5.04 -16.73
C ALA A 118 -19.26 -6.00 -17.95
N ILE A 119 -20.41 -6.58 -18.31
CA ILE A 119 -20.57 -7.32 -19.56
C ILE A 119 -21.36 -6.51 -20.59
N GLY A 120 -21.59 -5.20 -20.34
CA GLY A 120 -22.31 -4.30 -21.20
C GLY A 120 -21.54 -3.93 -22.48
N ARG A 121 -22.18 -3.19 -23.35
CA ARG A 121 -21.56 -2.62 -24.55
C ARG A 121 -21.24 -1.16 -24.31
N VAL A 122 -20.01 -0.75 -24.56
CA VAL A 122 -19.65 0.67 -24.62
C VAL A 122 -19.82 1.13 -26.05
N GLU A 123 -20.71 2.08 -26.29
CA GLU A 123 -21.04 2.59 -27.60
C GLU A 123 -21.80 3.91 -27.51
N ASN A 124 -21.62 4.79 -28.51
CA ASN A 124 -22.40 6.03 -28.64
C ASN A 124 -22.43 6.85 -27.34
N ASP A 125 -21.26 7.15 -26.78
CA ASP A 125 -21.05 7.94 -25.56
C ASP A 125 -21.74 7.38 -24.30
N GLY A 126 -21.77 6.05 -24.16
CA GLY A 126 -22.33 5.44 -22.96
C GLY A 126 -22.08 3.94 -22.86
N ILE A 127 -22.52 3.37 -21.74
CA ILE A 127 -22.51 1.93 -21.50
C ILE A 127 -23.94 1.38 -21.54
N ARG A 128 -24.16 0.36 -22.35
CA ARG A 128 -25.46 -0.28 -22.58
C ARG A 128 -25.55 -1.62 -21.86
N CYS A 129 -26.57 -1.77 -21.05
CA CYS A 129 -26.95 -3.04 -20.44
C CYS A 129 -27.48 -4.02 -21.51
N LEU A 130 -26.93 -5.23 -21.51
CA LEU A 130 -27.32 -6.24 -22.52
C LEU A 130 -28.74 -6.78 -22.32
N TYR A 131 -29.31 -6.66 -21.11
CA TYR A 131 -30.60 -7.32 -20.82
C TYR A 131 -31.78 -6.62 -21.48
N HIS A 132 -31.92 -5.31 -21.31
CA HIS A 132 -33.04 -4.55 -21.88
C HIS A 132 -32.60 -3.28 -22.61
N GLY A 133 -31.32 -3.12 -22.90
CA GLY A 133 -30.79 -2.02 -23.69
C GLY A 133 -30.75 -0.66 -22.97
N TRP A 134 -30.96 -0.60 -21.66
CA TRP A 134 -30.77 0.67 -20.92
C TRP A 134 -29.35 1.15 -21.09
N LYS A 135 -29.19 2.42 -21.48
CA LYS A 135 -27.88 3.03 -21.70
C LYS A 135 -27.63 4.18 -20.75
N PHE A 136 -26.41 4.24 -20.20
CA PHE A 136 -25.99 5.20 -19.20
C PHE A 136 -24.78 5.99 -19.71
N GLY A 137 -24.81 7.31 -19.54
CA GLY A 137 -23.68 8.19 -19.78
C GLY A 137 -22.62 8.10 -18.67
N VAL A 138 -21.45 8.68 -18.93
CA VAL A 138 -20.32 8.72 -17.94
C VAL A 138 -20.70 9.41 -16.62
N ASP A 139 -21.68 10.29 -16.65
CA ASP A 139 -22.21 11.04 -15.49
C ASP A 139 -23.40 10.34 -14.83
N GLY A 140 -23.77 9.12 -15.28
CA GLY A 140 -24.92 8.35 -14.79
C GLY A 140 -26.27 8.74 -15.36
N THR A 141 -26.34 9.68 -16.29
CA THR A 141 -27.61 9.99 -17.01
C THR A 141 -28.13 8.76 -17.74
N VAL A 142 -29.44 8.51 -17.63
CA VAL A 142 -30.10 7.45 -18.39
C VAL A 142 -30.42 7.97 -19.78
N GLN A 143 -29.63 7.56 -20.76
CA GLN A 143 -29.74 8.06 -22.14
C GLN A 143 -30.84 7.35 -22.93
N GLU A 144 -31.01 6.05 -22.69
CA GLU A 144 -32.00 5.22 -23.42
C GLU A 144 -32.66 4.19 -22.50
N THR A 145 -33.95 3.99 -22.74
CA THR A 145 -34.79 2.95 -22.10
C THR A 145 -35.69 2.30 -23.17
N PRO A 146 -35.16 1.39 -24.00
CA PRO A 146 -35.91 0.86 -25.18
C PRO A 146 -37.24 0.22 -24.83
N ASN A 147 -37.37 -0.39 -23.66
CA ASN A 147 -38.60 -1.00 -23.19
C ASN A 147 -39.56 -0.02 -22.47
N HIS A 148 -39.21 1.28 -22.42
CA HIS A 148 -40.06 2.35 -21.91
C HIS A 148 -39.78 3.64 -22.69
N PRO A 149 -40.58 3.93 -23.76
CA PRO A 149 -40.23 4.98 -24.71
C PRO A 149 -40.46 6.41 -24.22
N ASP A 150 -41.09 6.62 -23.03
CA ASP A 150 -41.36 7.95 -22.52
C ASP A 150 -40.04 8.63 -22.05
N ALA A 151 -39.65 9.71 -22.74
CA ALA A 151 -38.48 10.50 -22.42
C ALA A 151 -38.53 11.10 -20.99
N ARG A 152 -39.71 11.54 -20.57
CA ARG A 152 -39.88 12.12 -19.22
C ARG A 152 -39.62 11.12 -18.10
N PHE A 153 -39.80 9.83 -18.36
CA PHE A 153 -39.49 8.77 -17.42
C PHE A 153 -37.97 8.72 -17.17
N ARG A 154 -37.18 8.61 -18.26
CA ARG A 154 -35.72 8.47 -18.13
C ARG A 154 -35.03 9.73 -17.60
N GLU A 155 -35.54 10.94 -17.93
CA GLU A 155 -34.99 12.21 -17.42
C GLU A 155 -35.03 12.34 -15.90
N ARG A 156 -35.92 11.61 -15.22
CA ARG A 156 -36.04 11.56 -13.76
C ARG A 156 -35.12 10.52 -13.11
N LEU A 157 -34.42 9.74 -13.92
CA LEU A 157 -33.55 8.66 -13.46
C LEU A 157 -32.09 9.04 -13.66
N ARG A 158 -31.28 8.76 -12.67
CA ARG A 158 -29.83 8.91 -12.75
C ARG A 158 -29.15 7.81 -11.95
N ALA A 159 -28.20 7.11 -12.56
CA ALA A 159 -27.31 6.22 -11.83
C ALA A 159 -26.34 7.04 -11.00
N PRO A 160 -25.94 6.59 -9.80
CA PRO A 160 -24.78 7.17 -9.13
C PRO A 160 -23.58 7.14 -10.09
N ALA A 161 -22.76 8.20 -10.06
CA ALA A 161 -21.55 8.28 -10.85
C ALA A 161 -20.45 8.94 -10.02
N TYR A 162 -19.27 8.32 -10.00
CA TYR A 162 -18.12 8.84 -9.29
C TYR A 162 -17.24 9.68 -10.21
N GLN A 163 -16.61 10.71 -9.64
CA GLN A 163 -15.67 11.53 -10.38
C GLN A 163 -14.38 10.76 -10.64
N VAL A 164 -13.93 10.78 -11.88
CA VAL A 164 -12.70 10.11 -12.31
C VAL A 164 -11.79 11.06 -13.07
N ARG A 165 -10.49 10.85 -12.92
CA ARG A 165 -9.44 11.54 -13.69
C ARG A 165 -8.35 10.55 -14.07
N GLU A 166 -7.77 10.76 -15.24
CA GLU A 166 -6.62 10.02 -15.71
C GLU A 166 -5.38 10.90 -15.64
N ARG A 167 -4.39 10.49 -14.85
CA ARG A 167 -3.12 11.23 -14.74
C ARG A 167 -2.00 10.32 -14.26
N GLY A 168 -0.79 10.51 -14.79
CA GLY A 168 0.41 9.80 -14.37
C GLY A 168 0.39 8.29 -14.66
N GLY A 169 -0.44 7.83 -15.60
CA GLY A 169 -0.60 6.41 -15.95
C GLY A 169 -1.55 5.64 -15.01
N PHE A 170 -2.30 6.35 -14.17
CA PHE A 170 -3.35 5.81 -13.31
C PHE A 170 -4.69 6.47 -13.62
N VAL A 171 -5.77 5.73 -13.39
CA VAL A 171 -7.11 6.30 -13.23
C VAL A 171 -7.37 6.48 -11.75
N TRP A 172 -7.83 7.67 -11.38
CA TRP A 172 -8.13 8.11 -10.02
C TRP A 172 -9.62 8.30 -9.85
N ALA A 173 -10.16 7.92 -8.72
CA ALA A 173 -11.56 8.17 -8.37
C ALA A 173 -11.69 8.93 -7.06
N TYR A 174 -12.65 9.85 -7.05
CA TYR A 174 -13.19 10.47 -5.84
C TYR A 174 -14.58 9.90 -5.58
N MET A 175 -14.77 9.26 -4.42
CA MET A 175 -15.99 8.53 -4.10
C MET A 175 -16.83 9.21 -3.00
N GLY A 176 -16.48 10.45 -2.63
CA GLY A 176 -17.22 11.25 -1.65
C GLY A 176 -18.28 12.15 -2.27
N ASP A 177 -18.87 13.00 -1.43
CA ASP A 177 -19.88 14.00 -1.84
C ASP A 177 -19.25 14.99 -2.82
N ALA A 178 -19.87 15.19 -3.96
CA ALA A 178 -19.33 16.03 -5.05
C ALA A 178 -19.07 17.48 -4.63
N ASP A 179 -19.93 18.04 -3.77
CA ASP A 179 -19.81 19.41 -3.22
C ASP A 179 -18.64 19.59 -2.24
N LYS A 180 -18.08 18.48 -1.76
CA LYS A 180 -16.92 18.45 -0.86
C LYS A 180 -15.66 17.92 -1.53
N MET A 181 -15.65 17.78 -2.84
CA MET A 181 -14.51 17.24 -3.58
C MET A 181 -13.29 18.17 -3.42
N PRO A 182 -12.16 17.63 -2.88
CA PRO A 182 -10.92 18.41 -2.80
C PRO A 182 -10.31 18.61 -4.18
N PRO A 183 -9.42 19.59 -4.34
CA PRO A 183 -8.59 19.69 -5.54
C PRO A 183 -7.92 18.34 -5.87
N PHE A 184 -7.74 18.07 -7.15
CA PHE A 184 -7.00 16.86 -7.57
C PHE A 184 -5.54 16.98 -7.12
N PRO A 185 -4.96 15.97 -6.45
CA PRO A 185 -3.61 16.06 -5.92
C PRO A 185 -2.59 16.13 -7.06
N ARG A 186 -1.67 17.07 -6.95
CA ARG A 186 -0.55 17.19 -7.87
C ARG A 186 0.64 16.39 -7.32
N TRP A 187 0.82 15.17 -7.79
CA TRP A 187 1.97 14.35 -7.42
C TRP A 187 3.18 14.72 -8.29
N ARG A 188 4.36 14.83 -7.69
CA ARG A 188 5.60 15.23 -8.38
C ARG A 188 5.92 14.38 -9.61
N PHE A 189 5.64 13.09 -9.57
CA PHE A 189 5.90 12.20 -10.70
C PHE A 189 5.04 12.49 -11.95
N PHE A 190 4.01 13.31 -11.85
CA PHE A 190 3.24 13.77 -13.00
C PHE A 190 4.01 14.73 -13.91
N ASP A 191 5.06 15.35 -13.39
CA ASP A 191 5.87 16.33 -14.11
C ASP A 191 7.03 15.69 -14.89
N PHE A 192 7.27 14.40 -14.69
CA PHE A 192 8.36 13.67 -15.36
C PHE A 192 7.89 12.97 -16.62
N ASP A 193 8.85 12.70 -17.53
CA ASP A 193 8.58 11.87 -18.69
C ASP A 193 7.99 10.52 -18.25
N PRO A 194 6.82 10.13 -18.80
CA PRO A 194 6.19 8.86 -18.43
C PRO A 194 7.07 7.63 -18.57
N THR A 195 8.07 7.64 -19.46
CA THR A 195 9.02 6.54 -19.66
C THR A 195 10.08 6.48 -18.56
N HIS A 196 10.26 7.56 -17.80
CA HIS A 196 11.20 7.64 -16.68
C HIS A 196 10.56 7.28 -15.33
N VAL A 197 9.26 7.01 -15.31
CA VAL A 197 8.52 6.64 -14.11
C VAL A 197 8.12 5.17 -14.19
N ARG A 198 8.64 4.34 -13.28
CA ARG A 198 8.14 2.97 -13.13
C ARG A 198 6.84 2.99 -12.34
N ARG A 199 5.77 2.46 -12.91
CA ARG A 199 4.47 2.27 -12.26
C ARG A 199 4.23 0.81 -11.97
N VAL A 200 3.62 0.54 -10.83
CA VAL A 200 3.31 -0.82 -10.39
C VAL A 200 1.94 -0.91 -9.75
N ARG A 201 1.36 -2.09 -9.83
CA ARG A 201 0.20 -2.51 -9.05
C ARG A 201 0.44 -3.89 -8.46
N LEU A 202 -0.24 -4.19 -7.36
CA LEU A 202 -0.27 -5.50 -6.72
C LEU A 202 -1.57 -5.61 -5.93
N TYR A 203 -2.19 -6.79 -5.98
CA TYR A 203 -3.37 -7.10 -5.16
C TYR A 203 -3.02 -8.21 -4.18
N ALA A 204 -3.42 -8.04 -2.92
CA ALA A 204 -3.18 -9.03 -1.87
C ALA A 204 -4.41 -9.18 -0.97
N ASN A 205 -4.67 -10.42 -0.53
CA ASN A 205 -5.78 -10.74 0.37
C ASN A 205 -5.42 -10.46 1.83
N VAL A 206 -5.22 -9.19 2.12
CA VAL A 206 -4.85 -8.67 3.44
C VAL A 206 -5.45 -7.28 3.62
N ASN A 207 -5.79 -6.90 4.85
CA ASN A 207 -6.30 -5.57 5.16
C ASN A 207 -5.23 -4.49 4.92
N TYR A 208 -5.65 -3.35 4.37
CA TYR A 208 -4.76 -2.24 4.02
C TYR A 208 -3.92 -1.72 5.19
N MET A 209 -4.45 -1.80 6.42
CA MET A 209 -3.71 -1.36 7.60
C MET A 209 -2.42 -2.15 7.82
N GLN A 210 -2.39 -3.46 7.52
CA GLN A 210 -1.17 -4.27 7.65
C GLN A 210 -0.12 -3.83 6.64
N GLN A 211 -0.54 -3.48 5.41
CA GLN A 211 0.35 -2.94 4.38
C GLN A 211 0.88 -1.55 4.76
N LEU A 212 -0.01 -0.66 5.22
CA LEU A 212 0.38 0.67 5.68
C LEU A 212 1.36 0.60 6.85
N GLU A 213 1.08 -0.25 7.84
CA GLU A 213 1.92 -0.44 9.01
C GLU A 213 3.29 -1.01 8.65
N GLY A 214 3.35 -2.06 7.81
CA GLY A 214 4.60 -2.62 7.33
C GLY A 214 5.47 -1.56 6.63
N GLY A 215 4.89 -0.76 5.75
CA GLY A 215 5.65 0.30 5.07
C GLY A 215 5.92 1.55 5.93
N THR A 216 5.30 1.68 7.10
CA THR A 216 5.56 2.76 8.06
C THR A 216 6.57 2.33 9.14
N ASP A 217 6.72 1.03 9.36
CA ASP A 217 7.78 0.48 10.20
C ASP A 217 9.13 0.56 9.47
N THR A 218 10.13 1.13 10.12
CA THR A 218 11.50 1.20 9.58
C THR A 218 12.45 0.20 10.24
N SER A 219 12.05 -0.43 11.35
CA SER A 219 12.92 -1.33 12.12
C SER A 219 13.10 -2.70 11.43
N HIS A 220 12.06 -3.19 10.73
CA HIS A 220 12.14 -4.46 10.01
C HIS A 220 13.17 -4.47 8.88
N VAL A 221 13.45 -3.29 8.29
CA VAL A 221 14.35 -3.17 7.11
C VAL A 221 15.72 -3.78 7.38
N GLY A 222 16.29 -3.57 8.55
CA GLY A 222 17.61 -4.10 8.92
C GLY A 222 17.64 -5.61 9.18
N VAL A 223 16.50 -6.24 9.40
CA VAL A 223 16.36 -7.67 9.66
C VAL A 223 15.76 -8.39 8.46
N LEU A 224 14.51 -8.07 8.10
CA LEU A 224 13.78 -8.74 7.02
C LEU A 224 14.48 -8.58 5.67
N HIS A 225 14.87 -7.35 5.35
CA HIS A 225 15.54 -7.00 4.09
C HIS A 225 17.06 -7.01 4.20
N SER A 226 17.63 -7.73 5.16
CA SER A 226 19.08 -7.76 5.39
C SER A 226 19.87 -8.26 4.17
N ASN A 227 19.27 -9.05 3.29
CA ASN A 227 19.88 -9.46 2.04
C ASN A 227 20.10 -8.29 1.07
N PHE A 228 19.25 -7.28 1.12
CA PHE A 228 19.28 -6.11 0.26
C PHE A 228 20.03 -4.95 0.89
N ALA A 229 20.08 -4.93 2.21
CA ALA A 229 20.72 -3.89 3.00
C ALA A 229 22.22 -4.16 3.25
N ARG A 230 22.70 -5.40 3.05
CA ARG A 230 24.11 -5.78 3.25
C ARG A 230 24.85 -5.84 1.92
N PRO A 231 25.90 -5.04 1.72
CA PRO A 231 26.64 -4.98 0.46
C PRO A 231 27.25 -6.32 0.02
N SER A 232 27.60 -7.17 1.00
CA SER A 232 28.27 -8.46 0.73
C SER A 232 27.37 -9.56 0.19
N TRP A 233 26.05 -9.36 0.16
CA TRP A 233 25.10 -10.41 -0.19
C TRP A 233 24.54 -10.30 -1.58
N MET A 234 24.59 -9.10 -2.15
CA MET A 234 23.96 -8.86 -3.44
C MET A 234 24.74 -7.84 -4.25
N THR A 235 25.41 -8.34 -5.27
CA THR A 235 25.70 -7.52 -6.42
C THR A 235 24.37 -7.00 -6.96
N GLY A 236 24.01 -5.78 -6.60
CA GLY A 236 22.89 -5.13 -7.21
C GLY A 236 21.67 -4.82 -6.34
N SER A 237 21.76 -4.88 -5.04
CA SER A 237 20.75 -4.29 -4.14
C SER A 237 20.63 -2.78 -4.42
N PHE A 238 19.41 -2.23 -4.22
CA PHE A 238 19.21 -0.77 -4.28
C PHE A 238 19.93 -0.03 -3.14
N THR A 239 20.31 -0.76 -2.08
CA THR A 239 21.11 -0.28 -0.95
C THR A 239 22.56 -0.70 -1.03
N ALA A 240 22.90 -1.68 -1.86
CA ALA A 240 24.25 -2.14 -2.11
C ALA A 240 24.82 -1.34 -3.27
N ASN A 241 25.21 -0.13 -3.00
CA ASN A 241 26.34 0.42 -3.71
C ASN A 241 27.58 -0.23 -3.13
N GLU A 242 28.54 -0.55 -3.95
CA GLU A 242 29.92 -0.82 -3.52
C GLU A 242 30.50 0.40 -2.79
N ASP A 243 29.76 1.49 -2.77
CA ASP A 243 30.02 2.72 -2.07
C ASP A 243 29.82 2.51 -0.57
N LYS A 244 30.94 2.29 0.11
CA LYS A 244 31.01 2.14 1.57
C LYS A 244 30.53 3.39 2.31
N GLU A 245 30.29 4.49 1.63
CA GLU A 245 29.78 5.75 2.17
C GLU A 245 28.27 5.91 1.97
N ASN A 246 27.59 4.95 1.33
CA ASN A 246 26.14 5.02 1.19
C ASN A 246 25.45 5.02 2.58
N PRO A 247 24.66 6.06 2.90
CA PRO A 247 24.00 6.21 4.20
C PRO A 247 23.21 4.97 4.63
N ALA A 248 22.44 4.40 3.73
CA ALA A 248 21.63 3.21 4.01
C ALA A 248 22.48 2.00 4.38
N THR A 249 23.62 1.81 3.73
CA THR A 249 24.55 0.71 4.02
C THR A 249 25.21 0.84 5.39
N LEU A 250 25.63 2.05 5.73
CA LEU A 250 26.30 2.32 7.01
C LEU A 250 25.36 2.15 8.22
N ALA A 251 24.07 2.42 8.02
CA ALA A 251 23.06 2.43 9.07
C ALA A 251 22.40 1.07 9.35
N THR A 252 22.56 0.08 8.48
CA THR A 252 21.84 -1.22 8.57
C THR A 252 22.24 -2.07 9.78
N GLY A 253 23.35 -1.75 10.46
CA GLY A 253 23.77 -2.42 11.69
C GLY A 253 22.97 -2.00 12.92
N ASP A 254 22.30 -0.84 12.92
CA ASP A 254 21.47 -0.38 14.03
C ASP A 254 20.01 -0.80 13.81
N LEU A 255 19.61 -1.84 14.52
CA LEU A 255 18.27 -2.46 14.42
C LEU A 255 17.22 -1.79 15.32
N ALA A 256 17.62 -0.84 16.16
CA ALA A 256 16.75 -0.14 17.09
C ALA A 256 16.82 1.38 16.90
N PRO A 257 16.37 1.90 15.75
CA PRO A 257 16.43 3.33 15.48
C PRO A 257 15.62 4.14 16.50
N GLU A 258 16.13 5.31 16.87
CA GLU A 258 15.32 6.30 17.57
C GLU A 258 14.39 7.00 16.58
N LEU A 259 13.09 7.10 16.93
CA LEU A 259 12.08 7.69 16.05
C LEU A 259 11.56 9.01 16.58
N HIS A 260 11.58 10.02 15.71
CA HIS A 260 10.92 11.31 15.89
C HIS A 260 9.77 11.43 14.90
N CYS A 261 8.58 11.82 15.37
CA CYS A 261 7.41 12.02 14.52
C CYS A 261 6.91 13.45 14.69
N GLU A 262 6.68 14.12 13.57
CA GLU A 262 6.09 15.46 13.54
C GLU A 262 4.89 15.51 12.58
N ASP A 263 3.80 16.13 13.05
CA ASP A 263 2.59 16.32 12.27
C ASP A 263 2.78 17.40 11.21
N THR A 264 2.12 17.17 10.08
CA THR A 264 2.09 18.08 8.93
C THR A 264 0.65 18.28 8.46
N GLU A 265 0.43 19.17 7.48
CA GLU A 265 -0.87 19.33 6.85
C GLU A 265 -1.35 18.07 6.11
N PHE A 266 -0.44 17.28 5.56
CA PHE A 266 -0.74 16.06 4.79
C PHE A 266 -0.81 14.78 5.63
N GLY A 267 -0.35 14.82 6.88
CA GLY A 267 -0.21 13.65 7.75
C GLY A 267 0.93 13.85 8.73
N PHE A 268 2.04 13.17 8.56
CA PHE A 268 3.22 13.36 9.39
C PHE A 268 4.50 12.91 8.71
N HIS A 269 5.63 13.42 9.18
CA HIS A 269 6.94 12.82 8.96
C HIS A 269 7.33 11.95 10.14
N TYR A 270 8.03 10.84 9.88
CA TYR A 270 8.90 10.28 10.89
C TYR A 270 10.35 10.31 10.41
N ALA A 271 11.26 10.67 11.33
CA ALA A 271 12.69 10.59 11.15
C ALA A 271 13.23 9.45 12.02
N ALA A 272 13.94 8.51 11.40
CA ALA A 272 14.60 7.40 12.08
C ALA A 272 16.09 7.66 12.14
N PHE A 273 16.62 7.77 13.37
CA PHE A 273 18.02 7.99 13.63
C PHE A 273 18.73 6.68 13.92
N ARG A 274 19.79 6.39 13.18
CA ARG A 274 20.61 5.19 13.34
C ARG A 274 22.05 5.57 13.59
N LYS A 275 22.69 4.86 14.50
CA LYS A 275 24.14 4.92 14.68
C LYS A 275 24.83 4.35 13.45
N LEU A 276 25.86 5.04 12.99
CA LEU A 276 26.71 4.52 11.92
C LEU A 276 27.71 3.49 12.47
N ALA A 277 28.19 2.63 11.58
CA ALA A 277 29.30 1.73 11.90
C ALA A 277 30.53 2.52 12.37
N ALA A 278 31.33 1.90 13.23
CA ALA A 278 32.60 2.49 13.64
C ALA A 278 33.50 2.77 12.43
N ARG A 279 34.26 3.83 12.51
CA ARG A 279 35.24 4.19 11.47
C ARG A 279 36.34 3.13 11.37
N PRO A 280 37.10 3.10 10.26
CA PRO A 280 38.19 2.13 10.08
C PRO A 280 39.24 2.14 11.17
N ASP A 281 39.44 3.26 11.87
CA ASP A 281 40.36 3.42 13.01
C ASP A 281 39.76 2.92 14.33
N GLY A 282 38.53 2.38 14.34
CA GLY A 282 37.82 1.89 15.51
C GLY A 282 37.10 2.98 16.30
N SER A 283 37.22 4.26 15.95
CA SER A 283 36.47 5.34 16.59
C SER A 283 34.99 5.32 16.20
N ALA A 284 34.11 5.81 17.11
CA ALA A 284 32.70 6.01 16.81
C ALA A 284 32.55 7.12 15.74
N ASP A 285 31.67 6.92 14.75
CA ASP A 285 31.29 8.00 13.86
C ASP A 285 30.34 8.95 14.62
N PRO A 286 30.66 10.26 14.70
CA PRO A 286 29.83 11.23 15.38
C PRO A 286 28.51 11.53 14.62
N ARG A 287 28.42 11.18 13.34
CA ARG A 287 27.19 11.37 12.54
C ARG A 287 26.15 10.29 12.84
N HIS A 288 24.93 10.61 12.51
CA HIS A 288 23.83 9.65 12.50
C HIS A 288 23.30 9.50 11.06
N ASN A 289 22.88 8.32 10.68
CA ASN A 289 21.98 8.20 9.55
C ASN A 289 20.60 8.71 9.95
N VAL A 290 20.03 9.57 9.14
CA VAL A 290 18.68 10.12 9.32
C VAL A 290 17.85 9.73 8.09
N ARG A 291 16.88 8.86 8.32
CA ARG A 291 15.91 8.43 7.30
C ARG A 291 14.57 9.07 7.59
N VAL A 292 14.15 10.01 6.72
CA VAL A 292 12.86 10.71 6.85
C VAL A 292 11.87 10.15 5.85
N VAL A 293 10.74 9.69 6.36
CA VAL A 293 9.66 9.12 5.56
C VAL A 293 8.37 9.90 5.81
N PRO A 294 7.81 10.56 4.80
CA PRO A 294 6.50 11.16 4.88
C PRO A 294 5.42 10.08 4.80
N VAL A 295 4.46 10.14 5.71
CA VAL A 295 3.23 9.36 5.71
C VAL A 295 2.07 10.31 5.42
N ILE A 296 1.49 10.15 4.24
CA ILE A 296 0.44 11.01 3.70
C ILE A 296 -0.90 10.31 3.89
N MET A 297 -1.82 10.97 4.58
CA MET A 297 -3.14 10.39 4.84
C MET A 297 -3.94 10.18 3.53
N PRO A 298 -4.78 9.15 3.43
CA PRO A 298 -5.07 8.16 4.47
C PRO A 298 -4.08 6.99 4.51
N SER A 299 -3.36 6.68 3.42
CA SER A 299 -2.58 5.42 3.33
C SER A 299 -1.47 5.47 2.28
N THR A 300 -0.87 6.63 2.13
CA THR A 300 0.23 6.86 1.17
C THR A 300 1.52 7.14 1.92
N ARG A 301 2.63 6.70 1.36
CA ARG A 301 3.97 6.98 1.89
C ARG A 301 4.99 7.14 0.77
N VAL A 302 6.04 7.88 1.06
CA VAL A 302 7.21 7.99 0.17
C VAL A 302 8.41 7.34 0.87
N ILE A 303 8.97 6.31 0.26
CA ILE A 303 10.14 5.60 0.79
C ILE A 303 11.38 6.09 0.05
N PRO A 304 12.43 6.54 0.74
CA PRO A 304 13.67 6.95 0.09
C PRO A 304 14.52 5.75 -0.33
N ALA A 305 15.14 5.88 -1.48
CA ALA A 305 16.22 5.03 -1.93
C ALA A 305 17.28 5.90 -2.62
N PRO A 306 18.51 5.41 -2.86
CA PRO A 306 19.55 6.20 -3.48
C PRO A 306 19.06 6.86 -4.78
N ALA A 307 19.02 8.20 -4.81
CA ALA A 307 18.55 9.03 -5.91
C ALA A 307 17.11 8.77 -6.40
N MET A 308 16.31 7.95 -5.70
CA MET A 308 14.94 7.57 -6.10
C MET A 308 13.93 7.80 -4.97
N GLN A 309 12.68 7.93 -5.37
CA GLN A 309 11.51 7.98 -4.49
C GLN A 309 10.56 6.84 -4.85
N TYR A 310 10.12 6.09 -3.85
CA TYR A 310 9.07 5.09 -3.99
C TYR A 310 7.79 5.64 -3.37
N LEU A 311 6.91 6.17 -4.19
CA LEU A 311 5.57 6.59 -3.78
C LEU A 311 4.63 5.38 -3.83
N ILE A 312 3.97 5.09 -2.72
CA ILE A 312 3.15 3.88 -2.55
C ILE A 312 1.79 4.28 -1.99
N PHE A 313 0.73 3.81 -2.65
CA PHE A 313 -0.67 3.99 -2.25
C PHE A 313 -1.25 2.62 -1.86
N GLU A 314 -1.72 2.50 -0.62
CA GLU A 314 -2.44 1.31 -0.17
C GLU A 314 -3.95 1.58 -0.22
N VAL A 315 -4.59 1.13 -1.27
CA VAL A 315 -6.01 1.39 -1.51
C VAL A 315 -6.83 0.17 -1.11
N PRO A 316 -7.72 0.29 -0.13
CA PRO A 316 -8.60 -0.81 0.23
C PRO A 316 -9.53 -1.17 -0.93
N VAL A 317 -9.45 -2.40 -1.42
CA VAL A 317 -10.48 -2.97 -2.29
C VAL A 317 -11.73 -3.23 -1.45
N ASN A 318 -11.56 -3.94 -0.35
CA ASN A 318 -12.55 -4.15 0.69
C ASN A 318 -11.86 -4.37 2.06
N ASP A 319 -12.57 -4.85 3.07
CA ASP A 319 -12.02 -5.08 4.42
C ASP A 319 -10.87 -6.09 4.47
N THR A 320 -10.75 -6.95 3.47
CA THR A 320 -9.87 -8.12 3.48
C THR A 320 -8.92 -8.19 2.28
N ARG A 321 -8.98 -7.19 1.41
CA ARG A 321 -8.17 -7.12 0.20
C ARG A 321 -7.70 -5.70 -0.07
N THR A 322 -6.44 -5.57 -0.45
CA THR A 322 -5.77 -4.30 -0.74
C THR A 322 -5.20 -4.29 -2.15
N ALA A 323 -5.33 -3.15 -2.82
CA ALA A 323 -4.61 -2.82 -4.03
C ALA A 323 -3.47 -1.86 -3.66
N THR A 324 -2.24 -2.29 -3.89
CA THR A 324 -1.06 -1.43 -3.78
C THR A 324 -0.72 -0.87 -5.15
N PHE A 325 -0.80 0.45 -5.30
CA PHE A 325 -0.29 1.16 -6.48
C PHE A 325 1.01 1.88 -6.12
N GLY A 326 1.93 2.01 -7.08
CA GLY A 326 3.17 2.70 -6.82
C GLY A 326 3.77 3.38 -8.03
N ALA A 327 4.48 4.49 -7.78
CA ALA A 327 5.30 5.19 -8.74
C ALA A 327 6.73 5.29 -8.20
N THR A 328 7.71 4.83 -8.98
CA THR A 328 9.13 5.00 -8.67
C THR A 328 9.73 5.96 -9.67
N TYR A 329 10.41 6.98 -9.19
CA TYR A 329 11.01 8.02 -10.00
C TYR A 329 12.27 8.59 -9.35
N ARG A 330 13.10 9.25 -10.14
CA ARG A 330 14.26 9.99 -9.66
C ARG A 330 13.91 11.46 -9.46
N LEU A 331 14.49 12.09 -8.46
CA LEU A 331 14.25 13.53 -8.20
C LEU A 331 14.82 14.45 -9.28
N ASP A 332 15.86 13.97 -10.00
CA ASP A 332 16.45 14.68 -11.15
C ASP A 332 15.70 14.44 -12.47
N GLY A 333 14.59 13.67 -12.44
CA GLY A 333 13.79 13.33 -13.61
C GLY A 333 14.42 12.33 -14.57
N GLY A 334 15.59 11.77 -14.23
CA GLY A 334 16.27 10.76 -15.04
C GLY A 334 15.54 9.42 -15.09
N PRO A 335 15.90 8.53 -16.04
CA PRO A 335 15.24 7.22 -16.18
C PRO A 335 15.53 6.30 -14.98
N VAL A 336 14.61 5.39 -14.69
CA VAL A 336 14.78 4.31 -13.72
C VAL A 336 14.98 2.98 -14.43
N ASP A 337 15.85 2.13 -13.88
CA ASP A 337 16.04 0.76 -14.38
C ASP A 337 14.88 -0.13 -13.92
N VAL A 338 13.85 -0.21 -14.76
CA VAL A 338 12.62 -0.95 -14.46
C VAL A 338 12.89 -2.45 -14.28
N HIS A 339 13.79 -3.03 -15.09
CA HIS A 339 14.11 -4.46 -15.01
C HIS A 339 14.74 -4.79 -13.66
N ARG A 340 15.79 -4.06 -13.29
CA ARG A 340 16.47 -4.22 -12.01
C ARG A 340 15.53 -4.01 -10.82
N LEU A 341 14.68 -2.99 -10.86
CA LEU A 341 13.69 -2.74 -9.80
C LEU A 341 12.67 -3.87 -9.67
N ASN A 342 12.28 -4.50 -10.78
CA ASN A 342 11.40 -5.68 -10.74
C ASN A 342 12.11 -6.90 -10.14
N GLU A 343 13.40 -7.11 -10.43
CA GLU A 343 14.20 -8.17 -9.83
C GLU A 343 14.32 -7.99 -8.31
N ILE A 344 14.74 -6.81 -7.86
CA ILE A 344 14.92 -6.50 -6.43
C ILE A 344 13.59 -6.66 -5.67
N SER A 345 12.49 -6.22 -6.26
CA SER A 345 11.16 -6.31 -5.63
C SER A 345 10.55 -7.71 -5.67
N GLY A 346 11.11 -8.65 -6.45
CA GLY A 346 10.55 -9.99 -6.66
C GLY A 346 9.33 -10.01 -7.60
N ARG A 347 8.99 -8.89 -8.24
CA ARG A 347 7.80 -8.76 -9.10
C ARG A 347 7.88 -9.49 -10.43
N HIS A 348 9.06 -10.00 -10.78
CA HIS A 348 9.27 -10.81 -11.98
C HIS A 348 8.97 -12.31 -11.76
N ASP A 349 8.72 -12.74 -10.52
CA ASP A 349 8.44 -14.13 -10.19
C ASP A 349 6.96 -14.47 -10.42
N PRO A 350 6.60 -15.22 -11.49
CA PRO A 350 5.21 -15.52 -11.80
C PRO A 350 4.58 -16.50 -10.80
N ASP A 351 5.38 -17.22 -10.01
CA ASP A 351 4.89 -18.10 -8.96
C ASP A 351 4.36 -17.30 -7.77
N LEU A 352 4.84 -16.07 -7.56
CA LEU A 352 4.45 -15.19 -6.48
C LEU A 352 3.58 -14.02 -6.92
N LEU A 353 3.73 -13.52 -8.14
CA LEU A 353 2.91 -12.44 -8.69
C LEU A 353 2.34 -12.85 -10.04
N CYS A 354 1.02 -12.91 -10.14
CA CYS A 354 0.36 -13.19 -11.42
C CYS A 354 0.69 -12.10 -12.43
N PRO A 355 1.27 -12.41 -13.60
CA PRO A 355 1.66 -11.40 -14.58
C PRO A 355 0.45 -10.68 -15.21
N ASP A 356 -0.71 -11.33 -15.26
CA ASP A 356 -1.90 -10.79 -15.91
C ASP A 356 -2.76 -9.97 -14.94
N THR A 357 -3.01 -10.52 -13.74
CA THR A 357 -3.92 -9.93 -12.75
C THR A 357 -3.20 -9.14 -11.66
N PHE A 358 -1.89 -9.33 -11.51
CA PHE A 358 -1.05 -8.74 -10.43
C PHE A 358 -1.49 -9.19 -9.03
N GLU A 359 -2.18 -10.33 -8.94
CA GLU A 359 -2.50 -10.98 -7.67
C GLU A 359 -1.24 -11.60 -7.05
N TYR A 360 -1.01 -11.31 -5.78
CA TYR A 360 -0.01 -12.02 -5.01
C TYR A 360 -0.50 -13.45 -4.73
N ARG A 361 0.31 -14.44 -5.10
CA ARG A 361 0.01 -15.87 -5.03
C ARG A 361 0.58 -16.57 -3.79
N GLY A 362 1.31 -15.85 -2.97
CA GLY A 362 1.86 -16.38 -1.72
C GLY A 362 0.76 -16.90 -0.79
N SER A 363 0.95 -18.07 -0.23
CA SER A 363 -0.01 -18.72 0.65
C SER A 363 0.70 -19.78 1.52
N TRP A 364 0.03 -20.36 2.49
CA TRP A 364 0.57 -21.48 3.26
C TRP A 364 0.87 -22.73 2.41
N ALA A 365 0.22 -22.88 1.25
CA ALA A 365 0.46 -24.00 0.34
C ALA A 365 1.85 -23.93 -0.33
N ASN A 366 2.37 -22.73 -0.59
CA ASN A 366 3.69 -22.51 -1.16
C ASN A 366 4.65 -21.80 -0.18
N LEU A 367 4.31 -21.77 1.12
CA LEU A 367 5.08 -21.08 2.17
C LEU A 367 5.43 -19.63 1.80
N PHE A 368 4.53 -18.93 1.10
CA PHE A 368 4.73 -17.54 0.63
C PHE A 368 5.99 -17.37 -0.24
N GLY A 369 6.41 -18.43 -0.93
CA GLY A 369 7.62 -18.43 -1.76
C GLY A 369 8.91 -18.67 -0.96
N GLN A 370 8.86 -18.98 0.33
CA GLN A 370 10.04 -19.27 1.13
C GLN A 370 10.71 -20.56 0.67
N ARG A 371 12.01 -20.48 0.41
CA ARG A 371 12.89 -21.61 0.10
C ARG A 371 13.89 -21.80 1.23
N ARG A 372 13.62 -22.76 2.11
CA ARG A 372 14.42 -22.97 3.33
C ARG A 372 15.87 -23.36 3.04
N GLU A 373 16.13 -24.05 1.93
CA GLU A 373 17.47 -24.41 1.47
C GLU A 373 18.35 -23.19 1.12
N THR A 374 17.71 -22.06 0.78
CA THR A 374 18.45 -20.81 0.49
C THR A 374 18.73 -19.97 1.73
N MET A 375 18.14 -20.29 2.90
CA MET A 375 18.26 -19.48 4.12
C MET A 375 19.68 -19.44 4.71
N LYS A 376 20.59 -20.30 4.26
CA LYS A 376 22.03 -20.20 4.59
C LYS A 376 22.68 -18.94 3.99
N ASP A 377 22.17 -18.46 2.84
CA ASP A 377 22.69 -17.34 2.08
C ASP A 377 21.67 -16.19 1.96
N ASN A 378 20.39 -16.43 2.29
CA ASN A 378 19.28 -15.50 2.23
C ASN A 378 18.49 -15.57 3.54
N TRP A 379 18.41 -14.47 4.27
CA TRP A 379 17.83 -14.44 5.63
C TRP A 379 16.41 -15.01 5.69
N SER A 380 15.50 -14.51 4.85
CA SER A 380 14.10 -14.93 4.85
C SER A 380 13.85 -16.19 4.03
N GLY A 381 14.74 -16.52 3.10
CA GLY A 381 14.51 -17.53 2.07
C GLY A 381 13.47 -17.11 1.01
N ILE A 382 12.97 -15.89 1.08
CA ILE A 382 12.01 -15.32 0.11
C ILE A 382 12.76 -14.37 -0.82
N LYS A 383 12.50 -14.47 -2.12
CA LYS A 383 13.16 -13.63 -3.10
C LYS A 383 12.37 -12.36 -3.38
N GLY A 384 12.96 -11.22 -3.04
CA GLY A 384 12.43 -9.89 -3.36
C GLY A 384 11.78 -9.18 -2.18
N VAL A 385 12.17 -7.92 -2.00
CA VAL A 385 11.77 -7.05 -0.88
C VAL A 385 10.24 -7.01 -0.71
N VAL A 386 9.52 -6.78 -1.81
CA VAL A 386 8.05 -6.69 -1.76
C VAL A 386 7.41 -8.05 -1.45
N MET A 387 8.00 -9.15 -1.92
CA MET A 387 7.48 -10.49 -1.61
C MET A 387 7.72 -10.87 -0.15
N GLU A 388 8.81 -10.42 0.45
CA GLU A 388 9.06 -10.54 1.89
C GLU A 388 7.99 -9.80 2.69
N ASP A 389 7.71 -8.53 2.35
CA ASP A 389 6.67 -7.72 3.01
C ASP A 389 5.28 -8.35 2.90
N MET A 390 4.92 -8.82 1.70
CA MET A 390 3.64 -9.50 1.48
C MET A 390 3.50 -10.75 2.33
N ALA A 391 4.56 -11.56 2.43
CA ALA A 391 4.57 -12.75 3.26
C ALA A 391 4.36 -12.40 4.74
N MET A 392 5.05 -11.38 5.25
CA MET A 392 4.89 -10.95 6.65
C MET A 392 3.47 -10.43 6.90
N ALA A 393 2.96 -9.55 6.05
CA ALA A 393 1.62 -8.98 6.21
C ALA A 393 0.53 -10.06 6.18
N MET A 394 0.61 -11.02 5.24
CA MET A 394 -0.41 -12.06 5.10
C MET A 394 -0.33 -13.15 6.16
N THR A 395 0.86 -13.43 6.72
CA THR A 395 1.02 -14.42 7.81
C THR A 395 0.43 -13.94 9.14
N GLN A 396 0.18 -12.63 9.30
CA GLN A 396 -0.56 -12.09 10.43
C GLN A 396 -2.07 -12.41 10.38
N GLY A 397 -2.55 -12.99 9.27
CA GLY A 397 -3.96 -13.19 8.97
C GLY A 397 -4.57 -12.04 8.17
N THR A 398 -5.80 -12.21 7.72
CA THR A 398 -6.47 -11.24 6.83
C THR A 398 -6.69 -9.88 7.51
N ILE A 399 -7.06 -9.89 8.78
CA ILE A 399 -7.17 -8.71 9.66
C ILE A 399 -6.54 -9.09 11.00
N VAL A 400 -5.41 -8.47 11.33
CA VAL A 400 -4.70 -8.76 12.58
C VAL A 400 -5.44 -8.18 13.80
N ASP A 401 -5.46 -8.93 14.90
CA ASP A 401 -6.00 -8.45 16.20
C ASP A 401 -4.95 -7.62 16.94
N ARG A 402 -4.97 -6.32 16.72
CA ARG A 402 -4.04 -5.35 17.32
C ARG A 402 -4.22 -5.14 18.82
N SER A 403 -5.27 -5.72 19.41
CA SER A 403 -5.45 -5.69 20.87
C SER A 403 -4.48 -6.62 21.61
N ARG A 404 -3.76 -7.47 20.88
CA ARG A 404 -2.82 -8.48 21.41
C ARG A 404 -1.36 -8.14 21.17
N GLU A 405 -1.08 -7.04 20.49
CA GLU A 405 0.29 -6.63 20.16
C GLU A 405 1.09 -6.20 21.40
N VAL A 406 2.40 -6.35 21.30
CA VAL A 406 3.38 -5.78 22.22
C VAL A 406 4.20 -4.79 21.41
N LEU A 407 3.94 -3.50 21.59
CA LEU A 407 4.61 -2.43 20.87
C LEU A 407 5.85 -1.95 21.64
N VAL A 408 6.86 -1.51 20.89
CA VAL A 408 8.11 -0.98 21.39
C VAL A 408 8.36 0.45 20.87
N ALA A 409 9.42 1.11 21.30
CA ALA A 409 9.72 2.49 20.87
C ALA A 409 9.89 2.63 19.34
N ALA A 410 10.38 1.58 18.67
CA ALA A 410 10.53 1.56 17.22
C ALA A 410 9.19 1.55 16.44
N ASP A 411 8.05 1.24 17.10
CA ASP A 411 6.72 1.27 16.50
C ASP A 411 6.03 2.64 16.55
N LYS A 412 6.73 3.68 17.02
CA LYS A 412 6.18 5.03 17.24
C LYS A 412 5.49 5.59 16.00
N ALA A 413 6.04 5.38 14.82
CA ALA A 413 5.47 5.85 13.55
C ALA A 413 4.17 5.09 13.20
N VAL A 414 4.13 3.77 13.42
CA VAL A 414 2.92 2.94 13.26
C VAL A 414 1.81 3.43 14.20
N VAL A 415 2.12 3.67 15.46
CA VAL A 415 1.17 4.23 16.44
C VAL A 415 0.66 5.59 15.99
N ARG A 416 1.53 6.43 15.40
CA ARG A 416 1.14 7.76 14.89
C ARG A 416 0.16 7.65 13.74
N ALA A 417 0.41 6.79 12.76
CA ALA A 417 -0.49 6.54 11.63
C ALA A 417 -1.90 6.11 12.10
N ARG A 418 -1.96 5.15 13.03
CA ARG A 418 -3.22 4.70 13.65
C ARG A 418 -4.00 5.85 14.31
N ARG A 419 -3.30 6.67 15.10
CA ARG A 419 -3.90 7.82 15.80
C ARG A 419 -4.47 8.84 14.81
N GLN A 420 -3.77 9.18 13.74
CA GLN A 420 -4.25 10.14 12.74
C GLN A 420 -5.45 9.61 11.96
N LEU A 421 -5.49 8.33 11.64
CA LEU A 421 -6.66 7.71 11.01
C LEU A 421 -7.89 7.70 11.92
N LEU A 422 -7.73 7.32 13.19
CA LEU A 422 -8.80 7.38 14.19
C LEU A 422 -9.30 8.80 14.38
N GLU A 423 -8.39 9.76 14.45
CA GLU A 423 -8.71 11.19 14.57
C GLU A 423 -9.44 11.71 13.33
N SER A 424 -9.03 11.31 12.13
CA SER A 424 -9.73 11.64 10.88
C SER A 424 -11.16 11.13 10.87
N ALA A 425 -11.37 9.89 11.32
CA ALA A 425 -12.72 9.31 11.43
C ALA A 425 -13.57 10.06 12.46
N ARG A 426 -12.99 10.47 13.60
CA ARG A 426 -13.66 11.27 14.63
C ARG A 426 -14.06 12.65 14.09
N ARG A 427 -13.15 13.37 13.45
CA ARG A 427 -13.39 14.69 12.85
C ARG A 427 -14.54 14.65 11.86
N LEU A 428 -14.57 13.67 10.96
CA LEU A 428 -15.67 13.50 10.01
C LEU A 428 -17.01 13.22 10.69
N ALA A 429 -17.01 12.45 11.78
CA ALA A 429 -18.23 12.19 12.56
C ALA A 429 -18.77 13.46 13.25
N GLU A 430 -17.90 14.42 13.56
CA GLU A 430 -18.23 15.71 14.18
C GLU A 430 -18.50 16.82 13.13
N GLY A 431 -18.53 16.48 11.83
CA GLY A 431 -18.81 17.43 10.75
C GLY A 431 -17.58 18.24 10.28
N GLY A 432 -16.38 17.92 10.77
CA GLY A 432 -15.12 18.47 10.32
C GLY A 432 -14.55 17.74 9.11
N GLU A 433 -13.24 17.92 8.86
CA GLU A 433 -12.54 17.31 7.72
C GLU A 433 -11.44 16.35 8.19
N ALA A 434 -11.18 15.30 7.40
CA ALA A 434 -10.11 14.36 7.66
C ALA A 434 -8.73 15.01 7.48
N ILE A 435 -7.75 14.56 8.24
CA ILE A 435 -6.36 15.04 8.13
C ILE A 435 -5.84 14.75 6.73
N GLY A 436 -5.20 15.72 6.09
CA GLY A 436 -4.57 15.58 4.78
C GLY A 436 -5.47 15.86 3.59
N VAL A 437 -6.77 16.06 3.77
CA VAL A 437 -7.69 16.37 2.66
C VAL A 437 -7.35 17.72 2.04
N GLY A 438 -7.03 17.69 0.74
CA GLY A 438 -6.66 18.88 -0.03
C GLY A 438 -5.29 19.46 0.30
N ALA A 439 -4.45 18.76 1.05
CA ALA A 439 -3.07 19.16 1.26
C ALA A 439 -2.29 19.13 -0.06
N ASP A 440 -1.35 20.05 -0.23
CA ASP A 440 -0.40 20.00 -1.34
C ASP A 440 0.64 18.91 -1.09
N VAL A 441 0.81 18.02 -2.07
CA VAL A 441 1.69 16.85 -1.97
C VAL A 441 2.85 16.88 -2.97
N HIS A 442 2.96 17.94 -3.77
CA HIS A 442 3.91 18.01 -4.88
C HIS A 442 5.37 17.94 -4.41
N ASP A 443 5.74 18.73 -3.40
CA ASP A 443 7.12 18.87 -2.96
C ASP A 443 7.50 17.92 -1.82
N ILE A 444 6.59 17.00 -1.46
CA ILE A 444 6.86 16.00 -0.43
C ILE A 444 7.88 15.00 -0.96
N ILE A 445 9.00 14.88 -0.25
CA ILE A 445 10.10 13.96 -0.53
C ILE A 445 10.50 13.18 0.71
N ALA A 446 11.05 12.00 0.48
CA ALA A 446 11.71 11.21 1.51
C ALA A 446 13.22 11.36 1.39
N ILE A 447 13.93 11.27 2.52
CA ILE A 447 15.38 11.48 2.62
C ILE A 447 16.02 10.32 3.37
N ASP A 448 17.24 9.97 2.98
CA ASP A 448 18.10 9.02 3.67
C ASP A 448 19.54 9.53 3.58
N GLU A 449 20.00 10.23 4.62
CA GLU A 449 21.27 10.94 4.65
C GLU A 449 22.00 10.80 5.98
N ASN A 450 23.32 11.05 5.98
CA ASN A 450 24.12 11.09 7.19
C ASN A 450 24.29 12.53 7.67
N GLN A 451 23.79 12.82 8.86
CA GLN A 451 23.83 14.14 9.47
C GLN A 451 24.77 14.20 10.69
N ARG A 452 25.31 15.39 10.92
CA ARG A 452 26.00 15.70 12.17
C ARG A 452 25.00 15.91 13.31
N PRO A 453 25.41 15.72 14.58
CA PRO A 453 24.50 15.85 15.74
C PRO A 453 23.90 17.25 15.92
N ASP A 454 24.53 18.29 15.37
CA ASP A 454 24.10 19.68 15.44
C ASP A 454 23.13 20.09 14.30
N GLU A 455 22.89 19.21 13.34
CA GLU A 455 21.99 19.45 12.21
C GLU A 455 20.55 19.05 12.56
N VAL A 456 19.60 19.84 12.04
CA VAL A 456 18.17 19.65 12.30
C VAL A 456 17.54 18.98 11.10
N TRP A 457 17.00 17.77 11.30
CA TRP A 457 16.44 16.96 10.22
C TRP A 457 15.26 17.62 9.49
N GLN A 458 14.50 18.49 10.18
CA GLN A 458 13.39 19.23 9.58
C GLN A 458 13.83 20.14 8.43
N ALA A 459 15.11 20.55 8.41
CA ALA A 459 15.66 21.34 7.31
C ALA A 459 15.84 20.54 6.02
N LEU A 460 15.78 19.21 6.07
CA LEU A 460 15.95 18.35 4.90
C LEU A 460 14.67 18.19 4.07
N VAL A 461 13.51 18.36 4.67
CA VAL A 461 12.22 18.07 4.06
C VAL A 461 11.23 19.21 4.28
N PRO A 462 10.33 19.49 3.34
CA PRO A 462 9.22 20.39 3.56
C PRO A 462 8.30 19.83 4.66
N MET A 463 8.10 20.57 5.73
CA MET A 463 7.19 20.19 6.83
C MET A 463 5.72 20.50 6.47
N HIS A 464 5.53 21.50 5.62
CA HIS A 464 4.25 21.92 5.08
C HIS A 464 4.33 21.90 3.56
N GLY A 465 3.23 21.62 2.88
CA GLY A 465 3.14 21.86 1.45
C GLY A 465 3.38 23.37 1.17
N PRO A 466 3.78 23.75 -0.04
CA PRO A 466 3.92 25.15 -0.40
C PRO A 466 2.59 25.88 -0.15
N ALA A 467 2.69 27.13 0.34
CA ALA A 467 1.51 27.95 0.55
C ALA A 467 0.66 27.94 -0.75
N ARG A 468 -0.64 27.64 -0.61
CA ARG A 468 -1.56 27.63 -1.76
C ARG A 468 -1.46 28.98 -2.46
N THR A 469 -0.79 29.04 -3.58
CA THR A 469 -1.04 30.09 -4.54
C THR A 469 -2.46 29.84 -5.04
N SER A 470 -3.30 30.87 -4.99
CA SER A 470 -4.69 30.84 -5.48
C SER A 470 -4.77 30.02 -6.77
N PRO A 471 -5.84 29.24 -6.97
CA PRO A 471 -6.02 28.55 -8.22
C PRO A 471 -6.15 29.61 -9.31
N ASP A 472 -5.04 29.95 -9.94
CA ASP A 472 -5.10 30.66 -11.19
C ASP A 472 -5.68 29.70 -12.23
N SER A 473 -6.88 30.11 -12.59
CA SER A 473 -7.46 29.96 -13.92
C SER A 473 -6.49 29.45 -14.97
N ALA A 474 -6.99 28.53 -15.75
CA ALA A 474 -6.48 27.99 -16.99
C ALA A 474 -5.55 26.77 -16.83
N GLU A 475 -6.19 25.66 -17.10
CA GLU A 475 -5.88 24.92 -18.32
C GLU A 475 -6.99 23.91 -18.53
N GLU A 476 -8.03 24.40 -19.18
CA GLU A 476 -8.83 23.63 -20.12
C GLU A 476 -7.90 23.32 -21.30
N GLU A 477 -7.49 22.07 -21.45
CA GLU A 477 -7.28 21.39 -22.71
C GLU A 477 -7.24 19.86 -22.48
#